data_090370eec4499a1e27ac85bc9bb2043f
#
_entry.id   090370eec4499a1e27ac85bc9bb2043f
#
_cell.length_a   1.000
_cell.length_b   1.000
_cell.length_c   1.000
_cell.angle_alpha   90.00
_cell.angle_beta   90.00
_cell.angle_gamma   90.00
#
_symmetry.space_group_name_H-M   'P 1'
#
loop_
_entity.id
_entity.type
_entity.pdbx_description
1 polymer ?
#
loop_
_entity_poly.entity_id
_entity_poly.type
_entity_poly.pdbx_seq_one_letter_code
_entity_poly.pdbx_strand_id
1 'polypeptide(L)'
;MAGLFAALCLPENMDVLIITKENYSDCDSFLAQGGVCVLKDINDFKCYYEDTMKAGHYENNPEAVRVMIESSQDVIGTLVDLGVKFDTANDGEYDYTREGAHRQNRILHHKDETGKEITATLLEIAKKKPNITFVTRTTMIDLIEKDNVCYGIVCFDEYGEKGAILADNIVLATGGIGGLFKNSTNYPHITGDAFALSIKHGVELENINYIQIHPTTLYSKKEGRRFLISESVRGEGAVLLNENGERFTDELQPRDVVTNAIVEEMKKFGTDHVYLNLPTMTSDEAKKRFPNIFEACMQEGYDMTKDNVPVTPAQHYMMGGVKTDTNGVTSMKYLYAIGETACNGVHGKNRLASNSLLESLVFAKRAADKIAKDTSVKPQDAPEVELDSYASKEEIQKEFKHIIMDEIKRKDADFYAKWCDNED
;
A
#
# COMPACT_ATOMS: atom_id res chain seq x y z
N MET A 1 -0.45 8.77 0.71
CA MET A 1 0.19 9.24 -0.54
C MET A 1 -0.82 9.44 -1.66
N ALA A 2 -1.55 8.42 -2.09
CA ALA A 2 -2.50 8.53 -3.21
C ALA A 2 -3.50 9.69 -3.05
N GLY A 3 -4.19 9.81 -1.91
CA GLY A 3 -5.13 10.92 -1.66
C GLY A 3 -4.49 12.32 -1.69
N LEU A 4 -3.26 12.46 -1.16
CA LEU A 4 -2.50 13.72 -1.24
C LEU A 4 -2.16 14.10 -2.68
N PHE A 5 -1.71 13.12 -3.47
CA PHE A 5 -1.33 13.38 -4.85
C PHE A 5 -2.56 13.68 -5.72
N ALA A 6 -3.67 12.95 -5.51
CA ALA A 6 -4.95 13.29 -6.17
C ALA A 6 -5.38 14.73 -5.85
N ALA A 7 -5.37 15.11 -4.56
CA ALA A 7 -5.72 16.47 -4.14
C ALA A 7 -4.85 17.56 -4.78
N LEU A 8 -3.54 17.31 -4.92
CA LEU A 8 -2.61 18.23 -5.57
C LEU A 8 -2.76 18.30 -7.10
N CYS A 9 -3.33 17.24 -7.72
CA CYS A 9 -3.61 17.22 -9.15
C CYS A 9 -4.97 17.86 -9.52
N LEU A 10 -5.85 18.08 -8.54
CA LEU A 10 -7.12 18.76 -8.79
C LEU A 10 -6.90 20.28 -9.02
N PRO A 11 -7.74 20.92 -9.85
CA PRO A 11 -7.68 22.37 -10.06
C PRO A 11 -7.88 23.17 -8.78
N GLU A 12 -7.21 24.32 -8.65
CA GLU A 12 -7.28 25.18 -7.46
C GLU A 12 -8.67 25.78 -7.18
N ASN A 13 -9.57 25.78 -8.16
CA ASN A 13 -10.96 26.21 -7.99
C ASN A 13 -11.89 25.10 -7.48
N MET A 14 -11.36 23.92 -7.15
CA MET A 14 -12.07 22.84 -6.48
C MET A 14 -11.67 22.79 -5.03
N ASP A 15 -12.64 22.86 -4.12
CA ASP A 15 -12.39 22.68 -2.69
C ASP A 15 -12.21 21.21 -2.39
N VAL A 16 -11.15 20.88 -1.65
CA VAL A 16 -10.78 19.51 -1.30
C VAL A 16 -10.72 19.35 0.21
N LEU A 17 -11.47 18.40 0.74
CA LEU A 17 -11.39 18.00 2.15
C LEU A 17 -10.68 16.64 2.26
N ILE A 18 -9.52 16.62 2.90
CA ILE A 18 -8.80 15.38 3.20
C ILE A 18 -9.11 14.97 4.64
N ILE A 19 -9.70 13.79 4.79
CA ILE A 19 -10.06 13.20 6.09
C ILE A 19 -9.10 12.05 6.37
N THR A 20 -8.55 11.99 7.59
CA THR A 20 -7.69 10.90 8.03
C THR A 20 -8.15 10.32 9.37
N LYS A 21 -8.10 8.99 9.48
CA LYS A 21 -8.50 8.25 10.68
C LYS A 21 -7.55 8.53 11.86
N GLU A 22 -6.28 8.78 11.57
CA GLU A 22 -5.24 9.14 12.52
C GLU A 22 -4.52 10.44 12.11
N ASN A 23 -3.31 10.72 12.60
CA ASN A 23 -2.53 11.86 12.18
C ASN A 23 -2.03 11.71 10.73
N TYR A 24 -1.58 12.79 10.12
CA TYR A 24 -1.14 12.83 8.72
C TYR A 24 0.00 11.88 8.38
N SER A 25 0.90 11.63 9.34
CA SER A 25 2.07 10.75 9.17
C SER A 25 1.77 9.29 9.47
N ASP A 26 0.65 9.00 10.11
CA ASP A 26 0.30 7.65 10.55
C ASP A 26 -0.37 6.89 9.40
N CYS A 27 0.37 6.67 8.33
CA CYS A 27 -0.05 5.93 7.15
C CYS A 27 1.08 5.07 6.58
N ASP A 28 0.71 3.94 5.97
CA ASP A 28 1.69 2.97 5.45
C ASP A 28 2.58 3.54 4.35
N SER A 29 2.14 4.59 3.66
CA SER A 29 2.97 5.29 2.68
C SER A 29 4.25 5.89 3.29
N PHE A 30 4.20 6.38 4.55
CA PHE A 30 5.40 6.84 5.26
C PHE A 30 6.36 5.71 5.62
N LEU A 31 5.87 4.48 5.69
CA LEU A 31 6.65 3.30 6.06
C LEU A 31 7.35 2.62 4.89
N ALA A 32 7.03 3.00 3.65
CA ALA A 32 7.57 2.36 2.45
C ALA A 32 9.07 2.60 2.32
N GLN A 33 9.85 1.52 2.49
CA GLN A 33 11.32 1.55 2.55
C GLN A 33 11.98 1.39 1.18
N GLY A 34 11.34 0.64 0.27
CA GLY A 34 11.90 0.30 -1.04
C GLY A 34 12.03 1.51 -1.95
N GLY A 35 11.44 1.45 -3.12
CA GLY A 35 11.48 2.55 -4.06
C GLY A 35 10.21 2.68 -4.87
N VAL A 36 10.29 3.45 -5.94
CA VAL A 36 9.25 3.61 -6.95
C VAL A 36 9.80 3.21 -8.31
N CYS A 37 9.10 2.32 -9.00
CA CYS A 37 9.48 1.92 -10.35
C CYS A 37 9.24 3.07 -11.34
N VAL A 38 10.10 3.11 -12.37
CA VAL A 38 9.92 4.04 -13.49
C VAL A 38 10.41 3.37 -14.79
N LEU A 39 9.77 3.67 -15.89
CA LEU A 39 10.25 3.31 -17.22
C LEU A 39 11.49 4.17 -17.55
N LYS A 40 12.70 3.59 -17.51
CA LYS A 40 13.93 4.33 -17.79
C LYS A 40 13.99 4.86 -19.22
N ASP A 41 13.71 3.97 -20.16
CA ASP A 41 13.65 4.25 -21.59
C ASP A 41 12.69 3.27 -22.27
N ILE A 42 12.35 3.54 -23.53
CA ILE A 42 11.38 2.73 -24.28
C ILE A 42 11.82 1.26 -24.44
N ASN A 43 13.11 0.96 -24.43
CA ASN A 43 13.62 -0.41 -24.59
C ASN A 43 13.33 -1.26 -23.35
N ASP A 44 13.19 -0.64 -22.16
CA ASP A 44 12.83 -1.33 -20.92
C ASP A 44 11.33 -1.70 -20.85
N PHE A 45 10.47 -1.08 -21.67
CA PHE A 45 9.02 -1.28 -21.60
C PHE A 45 8.63 -2.76 -21.61
N LYS A 46 9.11 -3.51 -22.61
CA LYS A 46 8.77 -4.93 -22.76
C LYS A 46 9.25 -5.75 -21.56
N CYS A 47 10.43 -5.45 -21.04
CA CYS A 47 11.00 -6.13 -19.88
C CYS A 47 10.19 -5.81 -18.61
N TYR A 48 9.88 -4.54 -18.38
CA TYR A 48 9.11 -4.10 -17.21
C TYR A 48 7.68 -4.65 -17.23
N TYR A 49 7.02 -4.60 -18.39
CA TYR A 49 5.68 -5.18 -18.59
C TYR A 49 5.67 -6.66 -18.25
N GLU A 50 6.62 -7.43 -18.83
CA GLU A 50 6.71 -8.87 -18.60
C GLU A 50 7.07 -9.22 -17.15
N ASP A 51 7.96 -8.46 -16.49
CA ASP A 51 8.27 -8.64 -15.06
C ASP A 51 7.02 -8.45 -14.20
N THR A 52 6.20 -7.43 -14.51
CA THR A 52 4.95 -7.14 -13.79
C THR A 52 3.91 -8.24 -14.01
N MET A 53 3.70 -8.65 -15.26
CA MET A 53 2.74 -9.72 -15.63
C MET A 53 3.12 -11.04 -14.97
N LYS A 54 4.41 -11.41 -15.04
CA LYS A 54 4.91 -12.65 -14.47
C LYS A 54 4.78 -12.66 -12.94
N ALA A 55 5.13 -11.55 -12.27
CA ALA A 55 4.98 -11.44 -10.83
C ALA A 55 3.53 -11.59 -10.39
N GLY A 56 2.59 -11.04 -11.16
CA GLY A 56 1.15 -11.15 -10.93
C GLY A 56 0.51 -12.47 -11.39
N HIS A 57 1.32 -13.46 -11.77
CA HIS A 57 0.88 -14.77 -12.31
C HIS A 57 0.03 -14.65 -13.58
N TYR A 58 0.20 -13.58 -14.36
CA TYR A 58 -0.60 -13.25 -15.55
C TYR A 58 -2.10 -13.06 -15.27
N GLU A 59 -2.46 -12.84 -14.00
CA GLU A 59 -3.82 -12.47 -13.58
C GLU A 59 -4.02 -10.94 -13.52
N ASN A 60 -3.04 -10.20 -14.03
CA ASN A 60 -3.07 -8.75 -14.12
C ASN A 60 -4.08 -8.28 -15.20
N ASN A 61 -4.58 -7.05 -15.04
CA ASN A 61 -5.22 -6.33 -16.13
C ASN A 61 -4.13 -5.75 -17.08
N PRO A 62 -3.99 -6.27 -18.32
CA PRO A 62 -2.92 -5.86 -19.23
C PRO A 62 -2.96 -4.36 -19.57
N GLU A 63 -4.15 -3.78 -19.66
CA GLU A 63 -4.32 -2.36 -19.94
C GLU A 63 -3.86 -1.49 -18.76
N ALA A 64 -4.24 -1.85 -17.54
CA ALA A 64 -3.81 -1.12 -16.35
C ALA A 64 -2.29 -1.18 -16.16
N VAL A 65 -1.67 -2.35 -16.41
CA VAL A 65 -0.20 -2.48 -16.38
C VAL A 65 0.45 -1.57 -17.42
N ARG A 66 -0.05 -1.55 -18.66
CA ARG A 66 0.47 -0.69 -19.73
C ARG A 66 0.35 0.80 -19.33
N VAL A 67 -0.84 1.23 -18.88
CA VAL A 67 -1.09 2.61 -18.44
C VAL A 67 -0.15 3.01 -17.31
N MET A 68 0.06 2.16 -16.31
CA MET A 68 0.97 2.44 -15.21
C MET A 68 2.40 2.67 -15.70
N ILE A 69 2.92 1.81 -16.56
CA ILE A 69 4.30 1.88 -17.05
C ILE A 69 4.50 3.11 -17.94
N GLU A 70 3.61 3.33 -18.90
CA GLU A 70 3.69 4.47 -19.84
C GLU A 70 3.58 5.84 -19.15
N SER A 71 2.82 5.92 -18.04
CA SER A 71 2.63 7.15 -17.27
C SER A 71 3.74 7.42 -16.26
N SER A 72 4.66 6.46 -16.04
CA SER A 72 5.61 6.52 -14.93
C SER A 72 6.56 7.70 -15.00
N GLN A 73 7.09 8.03 -16.18
CA GLN A 73 8.02 9.15 -16.36
C GLN A 73 7.37 10.52 -16.07
N ASP A 74 6.12 10.70 -16.53
CA ASP A 74 5.35 11.93 -16.28
C ASP A 74 5.08 12.13 -14.79
N VAL A 75 4.69 11.06 -14.10
CA VAL A 75 4.43 11.09 -12.65
C VAL A 75 5.71 11.35 -11.86
N ILE A 76 6.82 10.70 -12.19
CA ILE A 76 8.12 10.93 -11.52
C ILE A 76 8.60 12.37 -11.79
N GLY A 77 8.47 12.87 -13.02
CA GLY A 77 8.76 14.27 -13.36
C GLY A 77 7.95 15.24 -12.48
N THR A 78 6.66 15.00 -12.33
CA THR A 78 5.79 15.79 -11.44
C THR A 78 6.26 15.77 -10.00
N LEU A 79 6.68 14.61 -9.46
CA LEU A 79 7.21 14.52 -8.09
C LEU A 79 8.50 15.33 -7.91
N VAL A 80 9.40 15.26 -8.90
CA VAL A 80 10.66 16.04 -8.88
C VAL A 80 10.38 17.55 -8.95
N ASP A 81 9.45 17.97 -9.79
CA ASP A 81 9.02 19.38 -9.90
C ASP A 81 8.40 19.87 -8.57
N LEU A 82 7.73 18.99 -7.84
CA LEU A 82 7.21 19.24 -6.49
C LEU A 82 8.31 19.20 -5.41
N GLY A 83 9.55 18.86 -5.75
CA GLY A 83 10.69 18.90 -4.84
C GLY A 83 11.03 17.59 -4.14
N VAL A 84 10.42 16.46 -4.54
CA VAL A 84 10.82 15.11 -4.08
C VAL A 84 12.24 14.81 -4.52
N LYS A 85 13.05 14.27 -3.63
CA LYS A 85 14.47 13.96 -3.89
C LYS A 85 14.67 12.46 -3.96
N PHE A 86 15.28 12.03 -5.06
CA PHE A 86 15.78 10.67 -5.22
C PHE A 86 17.31 10.66 -5.12
N ASP A 87 17.87 9.54 -4.69
CA ASP A 87 19.31 9.38 -4.59
C ASP A 87 19.95 9.41 -5.99
N THR A 88 21.15 9.97 -6.06
CA THR A 88 21.92 10.10 -7.30
C THR A 88 23.29 9.41 -7.18
N ALA A 89 23.77 8.86 -8.28
CA ALA A 89 25.09 8.31 -8.41
C ALA A 89 26.15 9.42 -8.46
N ASN A 90 27.44 9.06 -8.45
CA ASN A 90 28.55 10.01 -8.41
C ASN A 90 28.66 10.90 -9.68
N ASP A 91 28.03 10.49 -10.77
CA ASP A 91 27.95 11.25 -12.04
C ASP A 91 26.78 12.25 -12.08
N GLY A 92 25.95 12.26 -11.04
CA GLY A 92 24.77 13.12 -10.92
C GLY A 92 23.50 12.55 -11.54
N GLU A 93 23.57 11.39 -12.19
CA GLU A 93 22.39 10.67 -12.67
C GLU A 93 21.67 9.97 -11.51
N TYR A 94 20.38 9.59 -11.70
CA TYR A 94 19.64 8.84 -10.69
C TYR A 94 20.29 7.49 -10.41
N ASP A 95 20.41 7.17 -9.13
CA ASP A 95 20.84 5.85 -8.67
C ASP A 95 19.70 4.85 -8.73
N TYR A 96 19.68 4.03 -9.78
CA TYR A 96 18.66 3.02 -9.99
C TYR A 96 19.04 1.70 -9.34
N THR A 97 18.18 1.19 -8.48
CA THR A 97 18.34 -0.15 -7.88
C THR A 97 17.38 -1.17 -8.49
N ARG A 98 17.53 -2.40 -8.04
CA ARG A 98 16.73 -3.57 -8.41
C ARG A 98 16.29 -4.33 -7.17
N GLU A 99 15.06 -4.81 -7.19
CA GLU A 99 14.51 -5.73 -6.18
C GLU A 99 14.17 -7.08 -6.82
N GLY A 100 13.72 -8.04 -6.02
CA GLY A 100 13.34 -9.38 -6.49
C GLY A 100 12.34 -9.36 -7.63
N ALA A 101 12.44 -10.33 -8.52
CA ALA A 101 11.66 -10.50 -9.75
C ALA A 101 11.85 -9.41 -10.82
N HIS A 102 12.64 -8.37 -10.59
CA HIS A 102 13.05 -7.42 -11.63
C HIS A 102 14.28 -7.91 -12.40
N ARG A 103 14.25 -7.80 -13.73
CA ARG A 103 15.40 -8.11 -14.59
C ARG A 103 16.31 -6.90 -14.85
N GLN A 104 15.82 -5.67 -14.60
CA GLN A 104 16.55 -4.43 -14.85
C GLN A 104 16.51 -3.52 -13.62
N ASN A 105 17.53 -2.66 -13.47
CA ASN A 105 17.55 -1.59 -12.49
C ASN A 105 16.63 -0.46 -12.99
N ARG A 106 15.46 -0.30 -12.36
CA ARG A 106 14.45 0.72 -12.72
C ARG A 106 13.77 1.36 -11.52
N ILE A 107 14.29 1.13 -10.34
CA ILE A 107 13.68 1.59 -9.09
C ILE A 107 14.44 2.80 -8.60
N LEU A 108 13.76 3.94 -8.53
CA LEU A 108 14.23 5.15 -7.85
C LEU A 108 13.98 5.01 -6.36
N HIS A 109 14.91 5.51 -5.55
CA HIS A 109 14.81 5.43 -4.11
C HIS A 109 15.40 6.67 -3.42
N HIS A 110 15.05 6.86 -2.15
CA HIS A 110 15.71 7.75 -1.22
C HIS A 110 16.10 6.92 0.00
N LYS A 111 17.35 6.46 0.05
CA LYS A 111 17.85 5.51 1.07
C LYS A 111 16.88 4.33 1.24
N ASP A 112 16.41 4.07 2.48
CA ASP A 112 15.36 3.12 2.84
C ASP A 112 14.11 3.84 3.41
N GLU A 113 13.83 5.08 2.94
CA GLU A 113 12.69 5.90 3.39
C GLU A 113 11.99 6.63 2.22
N THR A 114 11.95 6.00 1.06
CA THR A 114 11.39 6.60 -0.18
C THR A 114 9.93 7.05 -0.01
N GLY A 115 9.11 6.23 0.64
CA GLY A 115 7.71 6.58 0.89
C GLY A 115 7.55 7.79 1.81
N LYS A 116 8.41 7.91 2.82
CA LYS A 116 8.46 9.07 3.72
C LYS A 116 8.85 10.33 2.96
N GLU A 117 9.90 10.29 2.13
CA GLU A 117 10.34 11.42 1.32
C GLU A 117 9.21 11.93 0.41
N ILE A 118 8.56 11.04 -0.34
CA ILE A 118 7.47 11.40 -1.23
C ILE A 118 6.29 11.95 -0.43
N THR A 119 5.82 11.22 0.59
CA THR A 119 4.58 11.57 1.29
C THR A 119 4.73 12.84 2.12
N ALA A 120 5.88 13.05 2.78
CA ALA A 120 6.14 14.27 3.55
C ALA A 120 6.22 15.50 2.64
N THR A 121 6.89 15.40 1.49
CA THR A 121 6.97 16.49 0.50
C THR A 121 5.58 16.87 -0.01
N LEU A 122 4.77 15.88 -0.41
CA LEU A 122 3.39 16.13 -0.87
C LEU A 122 2.53 16.76 0.24
N LEU A 123 2.65 16.29 1.48
CA LEU A 123 1.91 16.82 2.62
C LEU A 123 2.25 18.29 2.90
N GLU A 124 3.53 18.64 2.89
CA GLU A 124 3.97 20.01 3.13
C GLU A 124 3.51 20.98 2.01
N ILE A 125 3.38 20.52 0.78
CA ILE A 125 2.82 21.31 -0.30
C ILE A 125 1.31 21.44 -0.16
N ALA A 126 0.61 20.33 0.11
CA ALA A 126 -0.84 20.32 0.25
C ALA A 126 -1.32 21.23 1.40
N LYS A 127 -0.59 21.27 2.52
CA LYS A 127 -0.87 22.19 3.64
C LYS A 127 -0.80 23.68 3.26
N LYS A 128 -0.09 24.03 2.19
CA LYS A 128 0.06 25.42 1.72
C LYS A 128 -0.99 25.81 0.68
N LYS A 129 -1.76 24.86 0.17
CA LYS A 129 -2.81 25.11 -0.82
C LYS A 129 -4.08 25.61 -0.15
N PRO A 130 -4.60 26.81 -0.54
CA PRO A 130 -5.75 27.41 0.14
C PRO A 130 -7.06 26.64 -0.07
N ASN A 131 -7.14 25.84 -1.13
CA ASN A 131 -8.30 25.00 -1.48
C ASN A 131 -8.26 23.60 -0.86
N ILE A 132 -7.22 23.25 -0.09
CA ILE A 132 -7.09 21.94 0.57
C ILE A 132 -7.24 22.10 2.08
N THR A 133 -8.27 21.48 2.63
CA THR A 133 -8.52 21.44 4.08
C THR A 133 -8.28 20.03 4.60
N PHE A 134 -7.76 19.93 5.82
CA PHE A 134 -7.47 18.66 6.47
C PHE A 134 -8.28 18.49 7.75
N VAL A 135 -8.83 17.29 7.94
CA VAL A 135 -9.47 16.85 9.18
C VAL A 135 -8.86 15.52 9.59
N THR A 136 -8.21 15.51 10.75
CA THR A 136 -7.56 14.31 11.31
C THR A 136 -8.45 13.65 12.36
N ARG A 137 -8.08 12.40 12.76
CA ARG A 137 -8.78 11.61 13.79
C ARG A 137 -10.27 11.48 13.56
N THR A 138 -10.64 11.43 12.28
CA THR A 138 -12.01 11.30 11.82
C THR A 138 -12.16 9.99 11.07
N THR A 139 -13.03 9.13 11.57
CA THR A 139 -13.25 7.78 11.04
C THR A 139 -14.51 7.73 10.22
N MET A 140 -14.41 7.37 8.95
CA MET A 140 -15.55 7.09 8.10
C MET A 140 -16.25 5.81 8.58
N ILE A 141 -17.58 5.88 8.75
CA ILE A 141 -18.38 4.76 9.24
C ILE A 141 -19.51 4.35 8.30
N ASP A 142 -19.87 5.22 7.35
CA ASP A 142 -20.88 4.88 6.33
C ASP A 142 -20.74 5.76 5.08
N LEU A 143 -21.37 5.31 3.98
CA LEU A 143 -21.59 6.10 2.77
C LEU A 143 -23.01 6.68 2.79
N ILE A 144 -23.16 7.92 2.38
CA ILE A 144 -24.48 8.52 2.13
C ILE A 144 -24.81 8.26 0.67
N GLU A 145 -25.68 7.27 0.43
CA GLU A 145 -25.99 6.84 -0.94
C GLU A 145 -27.52 6.77 -1.17
N LYS A 146 -27.92 6.97 -2.41
CA LYS A 146 -29.28 6.75 -2.90
C LYS A 146 -29.23 6.44 -4.39
N ASP A 147 -29.92 5.40 -4.82
CA ASP A 147 -30.04 5.01 -6.24
C ASP A 147 -28.69 4.83 -6.96
N ASN A 148 -27.73 4.22 -6.28
CA ASN A 148 -26.34 4.02 -6.74
C ASN A 148 -25.58 5.33 -7.02
N VAL A 149 -25.89 6.39 -6.25
CA VAL A 149 -25.21 7.69 -6.26
C VAL A 149 -24.65 7.96 -4.87
N CYS A 150 -23.34 8.18 -4.76
CA CYS A 150 -22.70 8.57 -3.51
C CYS A 150 -22.81 10.07 -3.30
N TYR A 151 -23.42 10.52 -2.22
CA TYR A 151 -23.62 11.92 -1.86
C TYR A 151 -22.59 12.42 -0.83
N GLY A 152 -21.98 11.51 -0.07
CA GLY A 152 -21.08 11.86 1.00
C GLY A 152 -20.76 10.68 1.90
N ILE A 153 -20.31 11.00 3.10
CA ILE A 153 -19.93 10.02 4.13
C ILE A 153 -20.53 10.39 5.48
N VAL A 154 -20.70 9.38 6.33
CA VAL A 154 -20.92 9.56 7.77
C VAL A 154 -19.60 9.22 8.49
N CYS A 155 -19.26 9.98 9.50
CA CYS A 155 -18.03 9.80 10.25
C CYS A 155 -18.19 10.02 11.75
N PHE A 156 -17.25 9.48 12.53
CA PHE A 156 -16.97 9.90 13.90
C PHE A 156 -15.78 10.83 13.90
N ASP A 157 -15.85 11.91 14.67
CA ASP A 157 -14.70 12.76 14.97
C ASP A 157 -13.85 12.21 16.12
N GLU A 158 -12.84 12.98 16.54
CA GLU A 158 -11.95 12.60 17.65
C GLU A 158 -12.64 12.56 19.02
N TYR A 159 -13.79 13.19 19.17
CA TYR A 159 -14.58 13.23 20.40
C TYR A 159 -15.68 12.16 20.44
N GLY A 160 -15.82 11.39 19.35
CA GLY A 160 -16.88 10.38 19.20
C GLY A 160 -18.22 10.97 18.75
N GLU A 161 -18.24 12.23 18.32
CA GLU A 161 -19.43 12.85 17.76
C GLU A 161 -19.62 12.41 16.31
N LYS A 162 -20.87 12.14 15.95
CA LYS A 162 -21.26 11.71 14.59
C LYS A 162 -21.52 12.91 13.71
N GLY A 163 -21.06 12.84 12.46
CA GLY A 163 -21.30 13.89 11.47
C GLY A 163 -21.50 13.34 10.07
N ALA A 164 -22.29 14.06 9.28
CA ALA A 164 -22.48 13.82 7.85
C ALA A 164 -21.71 14.87 7.05
N ILE A 165 -20.93 14.44 6.05
CA ILE A 165 -20.18 15.30 5.16
C ILE A 165 -20.64 15.02 3.74
N LEU A 166 -21.24 16.02 3.10
CA LEU A 166 -21.67 15.96 1.70
C LEU A 166 -20.56 16.51 0.79
N ALA A 167 -20.37 15.89 -0.35
CA ALA A 167 -19.43 16.35 -1.37
C ALA A 167 -19.88 15.92 -2.76
N ASP A 168 -19.44 16.63 -3.80
CA ASP A 168 -19.73 16.26 -5.18
C ASP A 168 -19.11 14.94 -5.59
N ASN A 169 -17.91 14.66 -5.11
CA ASN A 169 -17.20 13.41 -5.36
C ASN A 169 -16.57 12.89 -4.06
N ILE A 170 -16.57 11.59 -3.86
CA ILE A 170 -15.88 10.91 -2.78
C ILE A 170 -14.76 10.06 -3.38
N VAL A 171 -13.54 10.22 -2.84
CA VAL A 171 -12.36 9.45 -3.26
C VAL A 171 -11.87 8.61 -2.09
N LEU A 172 -12.03 7.30 -2.19
CA LEU A 172 -11.53 6.34 -1.21
C LEU A 172 -10.04 6.12 -1.43
N ALA A 173 -9.23 6.53 -0.46
CA ALA A 173 -7.78 6.36 -0.42
C ALA A 173 -7.34 5.83 0.94
N THR A 174 -8.09 4.86 1.47
CA THR A 174 -8.05 4.40 2.87
C THR A 174 -6.97 3.36 3.15
N GLY A 175 -6.23 2.93 2.14
CA GLY A 175 -5.25 1.85 2.25
C GLY A 175 -5.90 0.46 2.26
N GLY A 176 -5.17 -0.52 2.79
CA GLY A 176 -5.55 -1.93 2.79
C GLY A 176 -6.25 -2.39 4.07
N ILE A 177 -5.90 -3.62 4.50
CA ILE A 177 -6.53 -4.34 5.62
C ILE A 177 -5.53 -4.85 6.68
N GLY A 178 -4.29 -4.39 6.63
CA GLY A 178 -3.21 -4.98 7.42
C GLY A 178 -3.41 -4.96 8.93
N GLY A 179 -4.16 -3.98 9.45
CA GLY A 179 -4.52 -3.90 10.86
C GLY A 179 -5.42 -5.02 11.36
N LEU A 180 -6.00 -5.82 10.45
CA LEU A 180 -6.81 -6.99 10.80
C LEU A 180 -5.96 -8.25 11.03
N PHE A 181 -4.66 -8.22 10.70
CA PHE A 181 -3.75 -9.36 10.82
C PHE A 181 -2.87 -9.26 12.06
N LYS A 182 -2.67 -10.36 12.76
CA LYS A 182 -1.78 -10.44 13.93
C LYS A 182 -0.33 -10.08 13.59
N ASN A 183 0.16 -10.57 12.45
CA ASN A 183 1.48 -10.25 11.93
C ASN A 183 1.35 -9.40 10.67
N SER A 184 1.61 -8.10 10.79
CA SER A 184 1.49 -7.16 9.69
C SER A 184 2.57 -6.08 9.76
N THR A 185 2.98 -5.59 8.59
CA THR A 185 3.85 -4.42 8.45
C THR A 185 3.08 -3.11 8.50
N ASN A 186 1.75 -3.16 8.42
CA ASN A 186 0.87 -2.01 8.35
C ASN A 186 0.52 -1.46 9.74
N TYR A 187 0.04 -0.23 9.78
CA TYR A 187 -0.50 0.33 11.02
C TYR A 187 -1.77 -0.41 11.46
N PRO A 188 -1.99 -0.60 12.79
CA PRO A 188 -3.15 -1.32 13.31
C PRO A 188 -4.51 -0.70 12.97
N HIS A 189 -4.55 0.61 12.69
CA HIS A 189 -5.79 1.31 12.34
C HIS A 189 -6.18 1.17 10.86
N ILE A 190 -5.34 0.55 10.02
CA ILE A 190 -5.66 0.26 8.62
C ILE A 190 -6.50 -1.01 8.56
N THR A 191 -7.81 -0.87 8.71
CA THR A 191 -8.76 -1.95 8.98
C THR A 191 -9.75 -2.22 7.83
N GLY A 192 -9.50 -1.65 6.64
CA GLY A 192 -10.30 -1.96 5.44
C GLY A 192 -11.71 -1.37 5.44
N ASP A 193 -11.94 -0.27 6.13
CA ASP A 193 -13.27 0.32 6.30
C ASP A 193 -14.00 0.53 4.96
N ALA A 194 -13.26 0.98 3.92
CA ALA A 194 -13.83 1.12 2.57
C ALA A 194 -14.32 -0.20 1.96
N PHE A 195 -13.68 -1.33 2.26
CA PHE A 195 -14.10 -2.64 1.74
C PHE A 195 -15.39 -3.11 2.42
N ALA A 196 -15.49 -2.97 3.75
CA ALA A 196 -16.72 -3.28 4.47
C ALA A 196 -17.89 -2.44 3.97
N LEU A 197 -17.68 -1.13 3.81
CA LEU A 197 -18.69 -0.22 3.27
C LEU A 197 -19.06 -0.54 1.83
N SER A 198 -18.09 -0.91 0.99
CA SER A 198 -18.37 -1.36 -0.37
C SER A 198 -19.28 -2.59 -0.40
N ILE A 199 -19.05 -3.57 0.48
CA ILE A 199 -19.93 -4.75 0.61
C ILE A 199 -21.33 -4.34 1.06
N LYS A 200 -21.45 -3.48 2.08
CA LYS A 200 -22.73 -3.02 2.64
C LYS A 200 -23.57 -2.28 1.60
N HIS A 201 -22.95 -1.47 0.75
CA HIS A 201 -23.63 -0.64 -0.25
C HIS A 201 -23.63 -1.24 -1.67
N GLY A 202 -23.20 -2.49 -1.84
CA GLY A 202 -23.19 -3.16 -3.15
C GLY A 202 -22.21 -2.57 -4.18
N VAL A 203 -21.17 -1.86 -3.72
CA VAL A 203 -20.07 -1.43 -4.57
C VAL A 203 -19.20 -2.65 -4.92
N GLU A 204 -18.89 -2.82 -6.20
CA GLU A 204 -18.14 -4.00 -6.65
C GLU A 204 -16.74 -4.07 -6.04
N LEU A 205 -16.42 -5.23 -5.46
CA LEU A 205 -15.07 -5.62 -5.06
C LEU A 205 -14.50 -6.65 -6.04
N GLU A 206 -13.19 -6.62 -6.19
CA GLU A 206 -12.47 -7.62 -6.98
C GLU A 206 -11.29 -8.17 -6.19
N ASN A 207 -11.11 -9.51 -6.24
CA ASN A 207 -9.95 -10.22 -5.68
C ASN A 207 -9.64 -9.89 -4.20
N ILE A 208 -10.64 -9.78 -3.34
CA ILE A 208 -10.46 -9.41 -1.92
C ILE A 208 -9.56 -10.39 -1.14
N ASN A 209 -9.35 -11.59 -1.65
CA ASN A 209 -8.42 -12.60 -1.14
C ASN A 209 -6.99 -12.45 -1.69
N TYR A 210 -6.71 -11.50 -2.60
CA TYR A 210 -5.36 -11.27 -3.10
C TYR A 210 -4.60 -10.35 -2.13
N ILE A 211 -3.98 -10.97 -1.16
CA ILE A 211 -3.26 -10.33 -0.07
C ILE A 211 -1.81 -10.82 -0.10
N GLN A 212 -0.87 -9.91 -0.20
CA GLN A 212 0.54 -10.23 -0.26
C GLN A 212 1.13 -10.39 1.14
N ILE A 213 1.80 -11.51 1.35
CA ILE A 213 2.65 -11.76 2.51
C ILE A 213 4.09 -11.39 2.13
N HIS A 214 4.71 -10.51 2.89
CA HIS A 214 6.13 -10.17 2.71
C HIS A 214 6.99 -11.23 3.40
N PRO A 215 8.02 -11.78 2.75
CA PRO A 215 8.82 -12.86 3.31
C PRO A 215 9.69 -12.44 4.51
N THR A 216 10.17 -11.18 4.53
CA THR A 216 11.18 -10.76 5.50
C THR A 216 10.73 -9.56 6.32
N THR A 217 10.20 -9.83 7.50
CA THR A 217 10.00 -8.84 8.57
C THR A 217 10.85 -9.25 9.78
N LEU A 218 11.35 -8.27 10.52
CA LEU A 218 12.14 -8.53 11.71
C LEU A 218 11.30 -9.32 12.72
N TYR A 219 11.76 -10.51 13.08
CA TYR A 219 11.09 -11.33 14.09
C TYR A 219 11.29 -10.73 15.47
N SER A 220 10.21 -10.54 16.20
CA SER A 220 10.23 -10.11 17.59
C SER A 220 9.09 -10.78 18.35
N LYS A 221 9.31 -11.11 19.64
CA LYS A 221 8.27 -11.59 20.54
C LYS A 221 7.36 -10.47 21.06
N LYS A 222 7.70 -9.21 20.80
CA LYS A 222 6.88 -8.05 21.14
C LYS A 222 5.63 -8.02 20.27
N GLU A 223 4.51 -7.69 20.86
CA GLU A 223 3.27 -7.43 20.13
C GLU A 223 3.37 -6.14 19.32
N GLY A 224 2.53 -6.03 18.28
CA GLY A 224 2.40 -4.84 17.47
C GLY A 224 2.90 -5.04 16.03
N ARG A 225 3.05 -3.93 15.32
CA ARG A 225 3.46 -3.90 13.92
C ARG A 225 4.84 -4.53 13.73
N ARG A 226 4.97 -5.41 12.74
CA ARG A 226 6.26 -5.99 12.35
C ARG A 226 7.09 -4.97 11.58
N PHE A 227 8.35 -4.84 11.95
CA PHE A 227 9.26 -3.97 11.20
C PHE A 227 9.64 -4.64 9.87
N LEU A 228 9.42 -3.96 8.77
CA LEU A 228 9.76 -4.45 7.43
C LEU A 228 11.29 -4.43 7.24
N ILE A 229 11.88 -5.56 6.82
CA ILE A 229 13.19 -5.57 6.20
C ILE A 229 12.96 -5.64 4.69
N SER A 230 13.18 -4.51 4.02
CA SER A 230 12.88 -4.32 2.60
C SER A 230 13.50 -5.39 1.71
N GLU A 231 12.83 -5.68 0.62
CA GLU A 231 13.36 -6.55 -0.44
C GLU A 231 14.65 -6.01 -1.07
N SER A 232 14.87 -4.70 -1.01
CA SER A 232 16.12 -4.06 -1.46
C SER A 232 17.36 -4.66 -0.77
N VAL A 233 17.23 -5.07 0.51
CA VAL A 233 18.33 -5.73 1.24
C VAL A 233 18.72 -7.06 0.58
N ARG A 234 17.74 -7.84 0.10
CA ARG A 234 18.00 -9.05 -0.68
C ARG A 234 18.52 -8.72 -2.08
N GLY A 235 18.06 -7.64 -2.68
CA GLY A 235 18.60 -7.08 -3.93
C GLY A 235 20.07 -6.71 -3.85
N GLU A 236 20.54 -6.26 -2.69
CA GLU A 236 21.95 -5.94 -2.42
C GLU A 236 22.76 -7.16 -1.95
N GLY A 237 22.19 -8.36 -1.99
CA GLY A 237 22.89 -9.62 -1.79
C GLY A 237 22.72 -10.28 -0.42
N ALA A 238 21.72 -9.88 0.36
CA ALA A 238 21.37 -10.61 1.57
C ALA A 238 20.84 -12.02 1.24
N VAL A 239 21.22 -12.99 2.07
CA VAL A 239 20.87 -14.39 1.93
C VAL A 239 19.96 -14.85 3.06
N LEU A 240 19.09 -15.84 2.75
CA LEU A 240 18.22 -16.49 3.72
C LEU A 240 18.84 -17.82 4.16
N LEU A 241 18.92 -18.01 5.48
CA LEU A 241 19.53 -19.17 6.11
C LEU A 241 18.51 -19.87 7.03
N ASN A 242 18.54 -21.20 7.02
CA ASN A 242 17.77 -22.02 7.95
C ASN A 242 18.50 -22.17 9.31
N GLU A 243 17.96 -22.94 10.24
CA GLU A 243 18.53 -23.22 11.56
C GLU A 243 19.93 -23.85 11.50
N ASN A 244 20.29 -24.52 10.41
CA ASN A 244 21.62 -25.10 10.21
C ASN A 244 22.62 -24.09 9.59
N GLY A 245 22.18 -22.86 9.26
CA GLY A 245 23.01 -21.89 8.55
C GLY A 245 23.14 -22.14 7.04
N GLU A 246 22.23 -22.91 6.45
CA GLU A 246 22.24 -23.28 5.02
C GLU A 246 21.25 -22.40 4.23
N ARG A 247 21.64 -21.93 3.04
CA ARG A 247 20.70 -21.31 2.08
C ARG A 247 19.72 -22.36 1.57
N PHE A 248 18.44 -22.00 1.52
CA PHE A 248 17.37 -22.90 1.13
C PHE A 248 16.51 -22.42 -0.06
N THR A 249 16.72 -21.18 -0.51
CA THR A 249 15.96 -20.59 -1.63
C THR A 249 16.83 -19.60 -2.43
N ASP A 250 16.36 -19.22 -3.62
CA ASP A 250 16.81 -18.02 -4.32
C ASP A 250 16.00 -16.81 -3.83
N GLU A 251 16.67 -15.91 -3.14
CA GLU A 251 16.07 -14.77 -2.45
C GLU A 251 15.45 -13.73 -3.38
N LEU A 252 15.76 -13.79 -4.69
CA LEU A 252 15.24 -12.87 -5.70
C LEU A 252 14.04 -13.41 -6.48
N GLN A 253 13.52 -14.58 -6.10
CA GLN A 253 12.24 -15.09 -6.60
C GLN A 253 11.08 -14.18 -6.17
N PRO A 254 9.90 -14.29 -6.82
CA PRO A 254 8.69 -13.61 -6.37
C PRO A 254 8.38 -13.82 -4.89
N ARG A 255 7.77 -12.84 -4.24
CA ARG A 255 7.54 -12.83 -2.78
C ARG A 255 6.79 -14.05 -2.26
N ASP A 256 5.77 -14.50 -2.98
CA ASP A 256 4.99 -15.68 -2.63
C ASP A 256 5.83 -16.96 -2.65
N VAL A 257 6.74 -17.11 -3.61
CA VAL A 257 7.69 -18.24 -3.70
C VAL A 257 8.64 -18.23 -2.51
N VAL A 258 9.25 -17.09 -2.21
CA VAL A 258 10.17 -16.94 -1.07
C VAL A 258 9.43 -17.14 0.26
N THR A 259 8.23 -16.59 0.40
CA THR A 259 7.39 -16.77 1.60
C THR A 259 7.08 -18.25 1.83
N ASN A 260 6.70 -18.98 0.79
CA ASN A 260 6.40 -20.42 0.91
C ASN A 260 7.64 -21.21 1.31
N ALA A 261 8.80 -20.92 0.72
CA ALA A 261 10.07 -21.55 1.10
C ALA A 261 10.41 -21.33 2.58
N ILE A 262 10.22 -20.09 3.08
CA ILE A 262 10.43 -19.76 4.50
C ILE A 262 9.46 -20.56 5.40
N VAL A 263 8.17 -20.59 5.05
CA VAL A 263 7.17 -21.32 5.84
C VAL A 263 7.47 -22.82 5.88
N GLU A 264 7.97 -23.41 4.79
CA GLU A 264 8.39 -24.82 4.75
C GLU A 264 9.59 -25.09 5.65
N GLU A 265 10.63 -24.23 5.64
CA GLU A 265 11.77 -24.36 6.53
C GLU A 265 11.37 -24.16 8.01
N MET A 266 10.54 -23.18 8.32
CA MET A 266 9.99 -22.98 9.66
C MET A 266 9.27 -24.23 10.17
N LYS A 267 8.42 -24.85 9.34
CA LYS A 267 7.73 -26.11 9.67
C LYS A 267 8.69 -27.28 9.88
N LYS A 268 9.69 -27.40 9.03
CA LYS A 268 10.70 -28.47 9.06
C LYS A 268 11.51 -28.45 10.36
N PHE A 269 11.85 -27.27 10.85
CA PHE A 269 12.65 -27.09 12.06
C PHE A 269 11.81 -26.82 13.33
N GLY A 270 10.50 -26.59 13.19
CA GLY A 270 9.63 -26.25 14.31
C GLY A 270 9.93 -24.88 14.90
N THR A 271 10.27 -23.91 14.06
CA THR A 271 10.67 -22.55 14.46
C THR A 271 9.66 -21.51 13.96
N ASP A 272 9.68 -20.32 14.57
CA ASP A 272 8.82 -19.17 14.20
C ASP A 272 9.52 -18.19 13.25
N HIS A 273 10.75 -18.47 12.85
CA HIS A 273 11.58 -17.60 12.02
C HIS A 273 12.66 -18.38 11.25
N VAL A 274 13.22 -17.74 10.28
CA VAL A 274 14.51 -18.09 9.62
C VAL A 274 15.48 -16.93 9.79
N TYR A 275 16.64 -16.97 9.19
CA TYR A 275 17.66 -15.92 9.36
C TYR A 275 17.95 -15.20 8.04
N LEU A 276 18.21 -13.90 8.13
CA LEU A 276 18.73 -13.06 7.06
C LEU A 276 20.14 -12.58 7.42
N ASN A 277 21.06 -12.66 6.47
CA ASN A 277 22.43 -12.14 6.62
C ASN A 277 22.82 -11.34 5.37
N LEU A 278 23.51 -10.21 5.54
CA LEU A 278 23.99 -9.34 4.44
C LEU A 278 25.53 -9.36 4.36
N PRO A 279 26.13 -10.42 3.80
CA PRO A 279 27.58 -10.59 3.79
C PRO A 279 28.31 -9.73 2.74
N THR A 280 27.55 -9.07 1.84
CA THR A 280 28.09 -8.31 0.70
C THR A 280 28.44 -6.87 1.05
N MET A 281 28.06 -6.37 2.24
CA MET A 281 28.30 -5.01 2.71
C MET A 281 29.05 -4.99 4.04
N THR A 282 29.82 -3.93 4.24
CA THR A 282 30.32 -3.55 5.57
C THR A 282 29.22 -2.87 6.38
N SER A 283 29.37 -2.81 7.71
CA SER A 283 28.40 -2.12 8.58
C SER A 283 28.23 -0.63 8.20
N ASP A 284 29.31 0.04 7.77
CA ASP A 284 29.24 1.45 7.35
C ASP A 284 28.48 1.62 6.04
N GLU A 285 28.65 0.73 5.08
CA GLU A 285 27.91 0.72 3.82
C GLU A 285 26.42 0.43 4.07
N ALA A 286 26.12 -0.60 4.86
CA ALA A 286 24.76 -0.97 5.23
C ALA A 286 24.04 0.18 5.97
N LYS A 287 24.73 0.83 6.93
CA LYS A 287 24.20 2.00 7.64
C LYS A 287 23.93 3.20 6.74
N LYS A 288 24.76 3.41 5.71
CA LYS A 288 24.57 4.48 4.73
C LYS A 288 23.40 4.20 3.80
N ARG A 289 23.27 2.95 3.31
CA ARG A 289 22.25 2.54 2.32
C ARG A 289 20.89 2.28 2.96
N PHE A 290 20.87 1.69 4.16
CA PHE A 290 19.69 1.24 4.88
C PHE A 290 19.68 1.77 6.32
N PRO A 291 19.71 3.10 6.55
CA PRO A 291 19.87 3.66 7.90
C PRO A 291 18.79 3.21 8.88
N ASN A 292 17.51 3.17 8.45
CA ASN A 292 16.41 2.78 9.33
C ASN A 292 16.38 1.28 9.59
N ILE A 293 16.66 0.46 8.57
CA ILE A 293 16.70 -1.01 8.72
C ILE A 293 17.89 -1.41 9.60
N PHE A 294 19.05 -0.81 9.37
CA PHE A 294 20.24 -1.06 10.18
C PHE A 294 20.00 -0.70 11.64
N GLU A 295 19.45 0.48 11.89
CA GLU A 295 19.12 0.93 13.25
C GLU A 295 18.12 0.01 13.94
N ALA A 296 17.03 -0.40 13.25
CA ALA A 296 16.03 -1.31 13.80
C ALA A 296 16.64 -2.69 14.16
N CYS A 297 17.52 -3.23 13.31
CA CYS A 297 18.23 -4.47 13.63
C CYS A 297 19.15 -4.30 14.84
N MET A 298 19.89 -3.20 14.92
CA MET A 298 20.76 -2.89 16.05
C MET A 298 19.99 -2.73 17.36
N GLN A 299 18.79 -2.15 17.36
CA GLN A 299 17.93 -2.01 18.53
C GLN A 299 17.45 -3.37 19.09
N GLU A 300 17.32 -4.37 18.22
CA GLU A 300 17.04 -5.77 18.62
C GLU A 300 18.33 -6.59 18.86
N GLY A 301 19.52 -5.96 18.75
CA GLY A 301 20.81 -6.54 19.10
C GLY A 301 21.57 -7.21 17.94
N TYR A 302 21.18 -6.95 16.69
CA TYR A 302 21.77 -7.60 15.51
C TYR A 302 22.46 -6.59 14.58
N ASP A 303 23.74 -6.83 14.23
CA ASP A 303 24.40 -6.19 13.09
C ASP A 303 24.16 -7.06 11.84
N MET A 304 23.27 -6.61 10.95
CA MET A 304 22.83 -7.39 9.78
C MET A 304 23.95 -7.78 8.80
N THR A 305 25.13 -7.21 8.95
CA THR A 305 26.33 -7.54 8.14
C THR A 305 27.23 -8.59 8.81
N LYS A 306 26.99 -8.91 10.08
CA LYS A 306 27.79 -9.85 10.87
C LYS A 306 26.95 -10.95 11.50
N ASP A 307 25.72 -10.62 11.87
CA ASP A 307 24.84 -11.50 12.60
C ASP A 307 23.75 -12.07 11.68
N ASN A 308 23.21 -13.23 12.06
CA ASN A 308 22.03 -13.80 11.45
C ASN A 308 20.79 -13.14 12.08
N VAL A 309 20.16 -12.21 11.35
CA VAL A 309 18.98 -11.48 11.80
C VAL A 309 17.74 -12.38 11.67
N PRO A 310 16.98 -12.64 12.75
CA PRO A 310 15.77 -13.47 12.67
C PRO A 310 14.67 -12.73 11.89
N VAL A 311 14.09 -13.41 10.89
CA VAL A 311 13.03 -12.86 10.04
C VAL A 311 11.88 -13.84 9.89
N THR A 312 10.67 -13.29 9.73
CA THR A 312 9.44 -14.06 9.60
C THR A 312 8.50 -13.41 8.56
N PRO A 313 7.68 -14.20 7.85
CA PRO A 313 6.66 -13.63 6.97
C PRO A 313 5.56 -12.88 7.72
N ALA A 314 5.05 -11.80 7.11
CA ALA A 314 3.92 -11.04 7.63
C ALA A 314 3.07 -10.45 6.51
N GLN A 315 1.80 -10.19 6.80
CA GLN A 315 0.93 -9.45 5.88
C GLN A 315 1.56 -8.09 5.54
N HIS A 316 1.44 -7.65 4.27
CA HIS A 316 2.14 -6.46 3.82
C HIS A 316 1.33 -5.56 2.89
N TYR A 317 0.62 -6.11 1.89
CA TYR A 317 -0.06 -5.32 0.87
C TYR A 317 -1.34 -6.00 0.37
N MET A 318 -2.37 -5.19 0.09
CA MET A 318 -3.63 -5.63 -0.50
C MET A 318 -3.60 -5.39 -2.01
N MET A 319 -3.69 -6.44 -2.84
CA MET A 319 -3.77 -6.31 -4.29
C MET A 319 -5.20 -6.28 -4.82
N GLY A 320 -6.12 -6.91 -4.08
CA GLY A 320 -7.55 -6.80 -4.31
C GLY A 320 -8.13 -5.52 -3.72
N GLY A 321 -9.45 -5.36 -3.77
CA GLY A 321 -10.13 -4.20 -3.17
C GLY A 321 -11.33 -3.72 -3.95
N VAL A 322 -11.61 -2.42 -3.84
CA VAL A 322 -12.71 -1.78 -4.58
C VAL A 322 -12.38 -1.80 -6.08
N LYS A 323 -13.21 -2.47 -6.85
CA LYS A 323 -13.03 -2.59 -8.31
C LYS A 323 -13.13 -1.22 -8.98
N THR A 324 -12.13 -0.88 -9.78
CA THR A 324 -12.09 0.39 -10.53
C THR A 324 -11.67 0.20 -11.97
N ASP A 325 -12.06 1.16 -12.81
CA ASP A 325 -11.40 1.33 -14.10
C ASP A 325 -10.03 2.02 -13.94
N THR A 326 -9.35 2.27 -15.06
CA THR A 326 -8.05 2.96 -15.07
C THR A 326 -8.11 4.46 -14.73
N ASN A 327 -9.27 5.00 -14.37
CA ASN A 327 -9.45 6.36 -13.90
C ASN A 327 -9.99 6.41 -12.45
N GLY A 328 -9.91 5.29 -11.73
CA GLY A 328 -10.38 5.19 -10.36
C GLY A 328 -11.90 5.19 -10.18
N VAL A 329 -12.68 5.07 -11.24
CA VAL A 329 -14.16 5.07 -11.19
C VAL A 329 -14.65 3.72 -10.68
N THR A 330 -15.52 3.74 -9.65
CA THR A 330 -16.15 2.54 -9.09
C THR A 330 -17.49 2.21 -9.77
N SER A 331 -18.16 1.15 -9.32
CA SER A 331 -19.53 0.81 -9.77
C SER A 331 -20.60 1.76 -9.25
N MET A 332 -20.29 2.61 -8.24
CA MET A 332 -21.20 3.63 -7.70
C MET A 332 -20.83 5.01 -8.26
N LYS A 333 -21.81 5.76 -8.74
CA LYS A 333 -21.60 7.10 -9.30
C LYS A 333 -21.04 8.06 -8.25
N TYR A 334 -20.10 8.93 -8.65
CA TYR A 334 -19.42 9.93 -7.80
C TYR A 334 -18.63 9.35 -6.64
N LEU A 335 -18.36 8.03 -6.68
CA LEU A 335 -17.46 7.33 -5.79
C LEU A 335 -16.26 6.81 -6.59
N TYR A 336 -15.08 7.18 -6.14
CA TYR A 336 -13.79 6.78 -6.71
C TYR A 336 -12.99 6.01 -5.68
N ALA A 337 -12.07 5.15 -6.14
CA ALA A 337 -11.07 4.54 -5.26
C ALA A 337 -9.69 4.58 -5.93
N ILE A 338 -8.64 4.83 -5.14
CA ILE A 338 -7.25 4.97 -5.60
C ILE A 338 -6.27 4.37 -4.60
N GLY A 339 -5.05 4.10 -5.07
CA GLY A 339 -4.01 3.47 -4.28
C GLY A 339 -4.42 2.08 -3.82
N GLU A 340 -3.90 1.62 -2.70
CA GLU A 340 -4.13 0.26 -2.17
C GLU A 340 -5.60 -0.05 -1.85
N THR A 341 -6.48 0.95 -1.80
CA THR A 341 -7.93 0.74 -1.66
C THR A 341 -8.56 0.20 -2.94
N ALA A 342 -7.97 0.54 -4.10
CA ALA A 342 -8.50 0.18 -5.41
C ALA A 342 -7.94 -1.14 -5.92
N CYS A 343 -8.79 -1.93 -6.58
CA CYS A 343 -8.39 -3.03 -7.43
C CYS A 343 -8.60 -2.64 -8.91
N ASN A 344 -7.57 -2.08 -9.52
CA ASN A 344 -7.51 -1.79 -10.96
C ASN A 344 -6.91 -2.94 -11.77
N GLY A 345 -6.46 -4.00 -11.09
CA GLY A 345 -5.89 -5.20 -11.69
C GLY A 345 -4.41 -5.11 -12.06
N VAL A 346 -3.70 -4.01 -11.75
CA VAL A 346 -2.25 -3.87 -12.07
C VAL A 346 -1.41 -5.01 -11.48
N HIS A 347 -1.71 -5.44 -10.26
CA HIS A 347 -0.85 -6.35 -9.52
C HIS A 347 -1.13 -7.83 -9.73
N GLY A 348 -2.30 -8.18 -10.29
CA GLY A 348 -2.70 -9.58 -10.36
C GLY A 348 -2.70 -10.25 -8.98
N LYS A 349 -2.30 -11.50 -8.91
CA LYS A 349 -2.31 -12.29 -7.68
C LYS A 349 -1.13 -12.02 -6.75
N ASN A 350 -0.04 -11.43 -7.26
CA ASN A 350 1.14 -11.12 -6.46
C ASN A 350 1.86 -9.88 -7.03
N ARG A 351 2.07 -8.88 -6.20
CA ARG A 351 2.61 -7.58 -6.61
C ARG A 351 4.12 -7.65 -6.84
N LEU A 352 4.57 -7.16 -7.99
CA LEU A 352 5.99 -6.87 -8.22
C LEU A 352 6.44 -5.76 -7.25
N ALA A 353 7.59 -5.93 -6.64
CA ALA A 353 8.15 -4.97 -5.69
C ALA A 353 8.24 -3.55 -6.29
N SER A 354 8.07 -2.52 -5.47
CA SER A 354 8.16 -1.09 -5.85
C SER A 354 7.13 -0.59 -6.90
N ASN A 355 6.18 -1.43 -7.34
CA ASN A 355 5.08 -1.00 -8.21
C ASN A 355 3.95 -0.28 -7.45
N SER A 356 3.76 -0.52 -6.15
CA SER A 356 2.62 0.05 -5.40
C SER A 356 2.66 1.57 -5.28
N LEU A 357 3.85 2.16 -5.10
CA LEU A 357 3.98 3.61 -5.03
C LEU A 357 3.67 4.24 -6.39
N LEU A 358 4.16 3.64 -7.48
CA LEU A 358 3.87 4.12 -8.83
C LEU A 358 2.38 3.99 -9.16
N GLU A 359 1.79 2.83 -8.88
CA GLU A 359 0.34 2.59 -9.05
C GLU A 359 -0.48 3.65 -8.33
N SER A 360 -0.19 3.87 -7.05
CA SER A 360 -0.88 4.86 -6.22
C SER A 360 -0.83 6.28 -6.82
N LEU A 361 0.29 6.66 -7.41
CA LEU A 361 0.48 7.99 -8.00
C LEU A 361 -0.18 8.11 -9.37
N VAL A 362 0.03 7.14 -10.25
CA VAL A 362 -0.53 7.15 -11.62
C VAL A 362 -2.05 7.20 -11.59
N PHE A 363 -2.67 6.29 -10.83
CA PHE A 363 -4.15 6.23 -10.83
C PHE A 363 -4.78 7.34 -9.97
N ALA A 364 -4.07 7.89 -8.98
CA ALA A 364 -4.49 9.12 -8.30
C ALA A 364 -4.57 10.32 -9.24
N LYS A 365 -3.54 10.53 -10.08
CA LYS A 365 -3.55 11.59 -11.11
C LYS A 365 -4.68 11.39 -12.10
N ARG A 366 -4.88 10.17 -12.58
CA ARG A 366 -5.95 9.84 -13.53
C ARG A 366 -7.35 10.06 -12.96
N ALA A 367 -7.57 9.70 -11.68
CA ALA A 367 -8.82 9.97 -11.00
C ALA A 367 -9.07 11.48 -10.85
N ALA A 368 -8.06 12.25 -10.45
CA ALA A 368 -8.15 13.70 -10.38
C ALA A 368 -8.45 14.33 -11.75
N ASP A 369 -7.77 13.89 -12.80
CA ASP A 369 -8.02 14.34 -14.19
C ASP A 369 -9.44 13.99 -14.65
N LYS A 370 -9.97 12.83 -14.26
CA LYS A 370 -11.35 12.42 -14.56
C LYS A 370 -12.36 13.29 -13.82
N ILE A 371 -12.16 13.51 -12.53
CA ILE A 371 -13.04 14.38 -11.72
C ILE A 371 -13.05 15.82 -12.26
N ALA A 372 -11.87 16.37 -12.58
CA ALA A 372 -11.75 17.73 -13.09
C ALA A 372 -12.44 17.96 -14.44
N LYS A 373 -12.55 16.92 -15.27
CA LYS A 373 -13.19 16.96 -16.59
C LYS A 373 -14.67 16.57 -16.57
N ASP A 374 -15.18 16.04 -15.44
CA ASP A 374 -16.56 15.61 -15.35
C ASP A 374 -17.47 16.84 -15.20
N THR A 375 -18.34 17.04 -16.19
CA THR A 375 -19.34 18.11 -16.23
C THR A 375 -20.75 17.60 -15.87
N SER A 376 -20.85 16.34 -15.43
CA SER A 376 -22.13 15.79 -15.04
C SER A 376 -22.68 16.49 -13.78
N VAL A 377 -23.99 16.73 -13.77
CA VAL A 377 -24.65 17.36 -12.63
C VAL A 377 -25.14 16.27 -11.70
N LYS A 378 -24.62 16.28 -10.48
CA LYS A 378 -25.05 15.38 -9.43
C LYS A 378 -26.49 15.72 -8.99
N PRO A 379 -27.37 14.73 -8.80
CA PRO A 379 -28.70 14.98 -8.21
C PRO A 379 -28.60 15.69 -6.87
N GLN A 380 -29.53 16.63 -6.60
CA GLN A 380 -29.50 17.46 -5.37
C GLN A 380 -30.32 16.84 -4.21
N ASP A 381 -30.90 15.65 -4.40
CA ASP A 381 -31.80 14.98 -3.48
C ASP A 381 -31.06 13.97 -2.57
N ALA A 382 -29.97 14.40 -1.93
CA ALA A 382 -29.28 13.60 -0.94
C ALA A 382 -30.26 13.09 0.14
N PRO A 383 -30.16 11.81 0.55
CA PRO A 383 -31.02 11.29 1.59
C PRO A 383 -30.73 11.95 2.94
N GLU A 384 -31.73 12.05 3.79
CA GLU A 384 -31.54 12.42 5.19
C GLU A 384 -30.79 11.32 5.93
N VAL A 385 -29.92 11.73 6.84
CA VAL A 385 -29.08 10.83 7.64
C VAL A 385 -29.52 10.89 9.10
N GLU A 386 -30.02 9.78 9.61
CA GLU A 386 -30.37 9.64 11.04
C GLU A 386 -29.12 9.28 11.85
N LEU A 387 -28.34 10.28 12.27
CA LEU A 387 -27.06 10.07 12.95
C LEU A 387 -27.19 9.24 14.24
N ASP A 388 -28.30 9.38 14.98
CA ASP A 388 -28.56 8.64 16.22
C ASP A 388 -28.79 7.14 16.00
N SER A 389 -29.07 6.71 14.78
CA SER A 389 -29.27 5.30 14.45
C SER A 389 -28.00 4.47 14.40
N TYR A 390 -26.82 5.11 14.26
CA TYR A 390 -25.54 4.41 14.20
C TYR A 390 -25.10 3.90 15.58
N ALA A 391 -24.58 2.70 15.61
CA ALA A 391 -23.94 2.09 16.80
C ALA A 391 -22.68 2.83 17.23
N SER A 392 -22.02 2.38 18.29
CA SER A 392 -20.73 2.90 18.71
C SER A 392 -19.64 2.62 17.66
N LYS A 393 -18.54 3.41 17.71
CA LYS A 393 -17.40 3.24 16.81
C LYS A 393 -16.81 1.82 16.90
N GLU A 394 -16.73 1.29 18.12
CA GLU A 394 -16.18 -0.03 18.41
C GLU A 394 -17.04 -1.15 17.83
N GLU A 395 -18.38 -1.03 17.95
CA GLU A 395 -19.31 -2.01 17.39
C GLU A 395 -19.24 -2.01 15.86
N ILE A 396 -19.21 -0.82 15.22
CA ILE A 396 -19.08 -0.69 13.77
C ILE A 396 -17.74 -1.27 13.28
N GLN A 397 -16.63 -1.00 13.95
CA GLN A 397 -15.33 -1.56 13.58
C GLN A 397 -15.30 -3.08 13.71
N LYS A 398 -15.96 -3.62 14.73
CA LYS A 398 -16.10 -5.07 14.89
C LYS A 398 -16.95 -5.69 13.78
N GLU A 399 -18.06 -5.04 13.41
CA GLU A 399 -18.89 -5.44 12.27
C GLU A 399 -18.08 -5.44 10.98
N PHE A 400 -17.32 -4.37 10.70
CA PHE A 400 -16.47 -4.26 9.50
C PHE A 400 -15.43 -5.38 9.43
N LYS A 401 -14.77 -5.68 10.55
CA LYS A 401 -13.84 -6.82 10.60
C LYS A 401 -14.52 -8.13 10.21
N HIS A 402 -15.71 -8.42 10.76
CA HIS A 402 -16.45 -9.64 10.42
C HIS A 402 -16.81 -9.70 8.93
N ILE A 403 -17.38 -8.61 8.39
CA ILE A 403 -17.77 -8.54 6.96
C ILE A 403 -16.57 -8.85 6.05
N ILE A 404 -15.40 -8.26 6.33
CA ILE A 404 -14.19 -8.44 5.51
C ILE A 404 -13.66 -9.87 5.65
N MET A 405 -13.54 -10.36 6.88
CA MET A 405 -12.98 -11.69 7.15
C MET A 405 -13.86 -12.82 6.60
N ASP A 406 -15.17 -12.67 6.69
CA ASP A 406 -16.12 -13.63 6.12
C ASP A 406 -16.03 -13.65 4.59
N GLU A 407 -15.87 -12.49 3.94
CA GLU A 407 -15.72 -12.42 2.48
C GLU A 407 -14.38 -13.01 2.02
N ILE A 408 -13.27 -12.77 2.74
CA ILE A 408 -11.98 -13.43 2.46
C ILE A 408 -12.12 -14.94 2.60
N LYS A 409 -12.72 -15.42 3.69
CA LYS A 409 -12.94 -16.85 3.93
C LYS A 409 -13.81 -17.49 2.84
N ARG A 410 -14.84 -16.78 2.40
CA ARG A 410 -15.73 -17.22 1.31
C ARG A 410 -14.99 -17.37 -0.01
N LYS A 411 -14.02 -16.48 -0.28
CA LYS A 411 -13.25 -16.46 -1.53
C LYS A 411 -12.08 -17.46 -1.51
N ASP A 412 -11.42 -17.61 -0.36
CA ASP A 412 -10.21 -18.43 -0.21
C ASP A 412 -10.09 -18.95 1.25
N ALA A 413 -10.72 -20.09 1.50
CA ALA A 413 -10.71 -20.69 2.85
C ALA A 413 -9.31 -21.16 3.26
N ASP A 414 -8.46 -21.57 2.33
CA ASP A 414 -7.10 -22.04 2.60
C ASP A 414 -6.19 -20.88 3.01
N PHE A 415 -6.28 -19.75 2.29
CA PHE A 415 -5.58 -18.52 2.68
C PHE A 415 -6.04 -18.05 4.06
N TYR A 416 -7.37 -18.03 4.27
CA TYR A 416 -7.95 -17.62 5.56
C TYR A 416 -7.41 -18.48 6.71
N ALA A 417 -7.46 -19.81 6.60
CA ALA A 417 -6.98 -20.72 7.62
C ALA A 417 -5.47 -20.58 7.90
N LYS A 418 -4.69 -20.24 6.86
CA LYS A 418 -3.23 -20.10 6.99
C LYS A 418 -2.80 -18.77 7.62
N TRP A 419 -3.51 -17.67 7.32
CA TRP A 419 -3.02 -16.32 7.60
C TRP A 419 -3.97 -15.45 8.44
N CYS A 420 -5.28 -15.74 8.44
CA CYS A 420 -6.30 -14.93 9.10
C CYS A 420 -6.88 -15.58 10.36
N ASP A 421 -6.85 -16.92 10.42
CA ASP A 421 -7.39 -17.69 11.54
C ASP A 421 -6.42 -17.59 12.73
N ASN A 422 -6.42 -16.42 13.36
CA ASN A 422 -5.76 -16.22 14.62
C ASN A 422 -6.86 -16.37 15.68
N GLU A 423 -6.95 -17.54 16.26
CA GLU A 423 -7.70 -17.69 17.48
C GLU A 423 -7.27 -16.58 18.46
N ASP A 424 -8.20 -15.71 18.79
CA ASP A 424 -8.31 -14.63 19.79
C ASP A 424 -7.05 -13.98 20.38
#